data_a6f7c0d5a82fdeac5393061154d538b7
#
_entry.id   a6f7c0d5a82fdeac5393061154d538b7
#
_cell.length_a   1.000
_cell.length_b   1.000
_cell.length_c   1.000
_cell.angle_alpha   90.00
_cell.angle_beta   90.00
_cell.angle_gamma   90.00
#
_symmetry.space_group_name_H-M   'P 1'
#
loop_
_entity.id
_entity.type
_entity.pdbx_description
1 polymer ?
#
loop_
_entity_poly.entity_id
_entity_poly.type
_entity_poly.pdbx_seq_one_letter_code
_entity_poly.pdbx_strand_id
1 'polypeptide(L)'
;MTISTSMRGLIGGLFLLSSFAVAATIEDPQKIVRQTGDQVLAEVTARRAELEADPALIYPLVEATVVPHFDFRKMSQSALGRFWRKATAEQKQALTDEFRQLLVRTYATALLGYSGQQIQYLPVQYRQGDKRVLVPTRIADGKAPPIPVNYRLRLNHETWLVYDVVIDGVSLITNYRSQFATEVRRSGIDGLIASLATKNRNVGK
;
A
#
# COMPACT_ATOMS: atom_id res chain seq x y z
N MET A 1 26.46 -57.63 -62.12
CA MET A 1 26.01 -56.27 -62.39
C MET A 1 24.87 -56.03 -61.41
N THR A 2 25.21 -55.55 -60.24
CA THR A 2 24.28 -55.45 -59.09
C THR A 2 24.30 -54.03 -58.55
N ILE A 3 23.18 -53.39 -58.68
CA ILE A 3 22.95 -51.98 -58.23
C ILE A 3 22.42 -52.04 -56.81
N SER A 4 23.17 -51.48 -55.85
CA SER A 4 22.80 -51.35 -54.46
C SER A 4 22.15 -49.97 -54.22
N THR A 5 20.90 -49.95 -53.79
CA THR A 5 20.18 -48.72 -53.46
C THR A 5 20.19 -48.55 -51.97
N SER A 6 20.92 -47.51 -51.50
CA SER A 6 20.95 -47.08 -50.09
C SER A 6 19.74 -46.21 -49.75
N MET A 7 18.89 -46.67 -48.83
CA MET A 7 17.77 -45.92 -48.29
C MET A 7 18.26 -45.18 -47.01
N ARG A 8 18.43 -43.88 -47.07
CA ARG A 8 18.72 -43.00 -45.91
C ARG A 8 17.40 -42.66 -45.19
N GLY A 9 17.27 -43.23 -43.97
CA GLY A 9 16.18 -42.88 -43.06
C GLY A 9 16.43 -41.49 -42.42
N LEU A 10 15.47 -40.60 -42.58
CA LEU A 10 15.40 -39.28 -41.97
C LEU A 10 14.71 -39.41 -40.60
N ILE A 11 15.48 -39.40 -39.51
CA ILE A 11 14.94 -39.35 -38.16
C ILE A 11 14.66 -37.89 -37.81
N GLY A 12 13.40 -37.48 -37.95
CA GLY A 12 12.92 -36.19 -37.45
C GLY A 12 12.78 -36.20 -35.94
N GLY A 13 13.71 -35.58 -35.23
CA GLY A 13 13.62 -35.38 -33.79
C GLY A 13 12.61 -34.27 -33.46
N LEU A 14 11.48 -34.65 -32.91
CA LEU A 14 10.46 -33.72 -32.36
C LEU A 14 10.93 -33.18 -31.02
N PHE A 15 11.50 -31.97 -31.01
CA PHE A 15 11.85 -31.24 -29.78
C PHE A 15 10.56 -30.71 -29.13
N LEU A 16 10.04 -31.40 -28.12
CA LEU A 16 9.00 -30.88 -27.23
C LEU A 16 9.61 -29.81 -26.33
N LEU A 17 9.38 -28.54 -26.69
CA LEU A 17 9.65 -27.39 -25.82
C LEU A 17 8.63 -27.41 -24.67
N SER A 18 9.00 -28.01 -23.56
CA SER A 18 8.25 -27.92 -22.30
C SER A 18 8.37 -26.50 -21.75
N SER A 19 7.37 -25.66 -22.01
CA SER A 19 7.24 -24.35 -21.35
C SER A 19 6.95 -24.56 -19.89
N PHE A 20 7.95 -24.42 -19.02
CA PHE A 20 7.73 -24.31 -17.58
C PHE A 20 7.06 -22.98 -17.30
N ALA A 21 5.75 -23.01 -17.07
CA ALA A 21 5.04 -21.88 -16.48
C ALA A 21 5.55 -21.71 -15.04
N VAL A 22 6.41 -20.73 -14.80
CA VAL A 22 6.75 -20.32 -13.44
C VAL A 22 5.48 -19.72 -12.85
N ALA A 23 4.80 -20.47 -12.01
CA ALA A 23 3.70 -19.92 -11.21
C ALA A 23 4.28 -18.80 -10.33
N ALA A 24 3.82 -17.57 -10.53
CA ALA A 24 4.20 -16.45 -9.70
C ALA A 24 3.76 -16.78 -8.25
N THR A 25 4.73 -16.89 -7.35
CA THR A 25 4.45 -17.13 -5.93
C THR A 25 3.99 -15.81 -5.32
N ILE A 26 2.74 -15.77 -4.84
CA ILE A 26 2.21 -14.61 -4.11
C ILE A 26 3.09 -14.39 -2.87
N GLU A 27 3.65 -13.20 -2.75
CA GLU A 27 4.52 -12.84 -1.62
C GLU A 27 3.77 -12.86 -0.28
N ASP A 28 4.47 -13.20 0.80
CA ASP A 28 3.92 -13.18 2.16
C ASP A 28 3.52 -11.75 2.56
N PRO A 29 2.25 -11.49 2.96
CA PRO A 29 1.79 -10.17 3.34
C PRO A 29 2.55 -9.57 4.54
N GLN A 30 3.05 -10.40 5.47
CA GLN A 30 3.89 -9.92 6.57
C GLN A 30 5.24 -9.43 6.07
N LYS A 31 5.81 -10.12 5.09
CA LYS A 31 7.09 -9.73 4.49
C LYS A 31 7.01 -8.37 3.81
N ILE A 32 5.91 -8.10 3.09
CA ILE A 32 5.67 -6.79 2.45
C ILE A 32 5.64 -5.67 3.51
N VAL A 33 4.86 -5.84 4.59
CA VAL A 33 4.77 -4.84 5.65
C VAL A 33 6.13 -4.64 6.33
N ARG A 34 6.87 -5.73 6.59
CA ARG A 34 8.20 -5.68 7.20
C ARG A 34 9.19 -4.95 6.31
N GLN A 35 9.32 -5.35 5.06
CA GLN A 35 10.27 -4.76 4.12
C GLN A 35 10.00 -3.27 3.92
N THR A 36 8.72 -2.88 3.74
CA THR A 36 8.34 -1.46 3.61
C THR A 36 8.68 -0.68 4.87
N GLY A 37 8.37 -1.22 6.06
CA GLY A 37 8.66 -0.58 7.33
C GLY A 37 10.18 -0.43 7.56
N ASP A 38 10.93 -1.49 7.37
CA ASP A 38 12.39 -1.50 7.56
C ASP A 38 13.07 -0.56 6.55
N GLN A 39 12.62 -0.56 5.29
CA GLN A 39 13.16 0.33 4.26
C GLN A 39 12.91 1.80 4.57
N VAL A 40 11.68 2.19 4.92
CA VAL A 40 11.40 3.61 5.21
C VAL A 40 12.17 4.10 6.43
N LEU A 41 12.34 3.26 7.48
CA LEU A 41 13.11 3.63 8.65
C LEU A 41 14.62 3.72 8.34
N ALA A 42 15.15 2.85 7.50
CA ALA A 42 16.53 2.92 7.03
C ALA A 42 16.79 4.22 6.23
N GLU A 43 15.89 4.58 5.29
CA GLU A 43 15.98 5.82 4.52
C GLU A 43 15.91 7.07 5.42
N VAL A 44 14.96 7.10 6.37
CA VAL A 44 14.85 8.22 7.34
C VAL A 44 16.12 8.35 8.17
N THR A 45 16.69 7.23 8.59
CA THR A 45 17.94 7.22 9.37
C THR A 45 19.14 7.71 8.55
N ALA A 46 19.28 7.18 7.33
CA ALA A 46 20.39 7.53 6.44
C ALA A 46 20.36 9.00 6.00
N ARG A 47 19.15 9.55 5.83
CA ARG A 47 18.95 10.94 5.36
C ARG A 47 18.57 11.92 6.48
N ARG A 48 18.86 11.57 7.74
CA ARG A 48 18.44 12.37 8.89
C ARG A 48 18.85 13.84 8.78
N ALA A 49 20.11 14.14 8.48
CA ALA A 49 20.61 15.50 8.36
C ALA A 49 19.90 16.31 7.25
N GLU A 50 19.58 15.66 6.12
CA GLU A 50 18.82 16.29 5.03
C GLU A 50 17.39 16.60 5.47
N LEU A 51 16.73 15.64 6.14
CA LEU A 51 15.35 15.79 6.62
C LEU A 51 15.23 16.80 7.78
N GLU A 52 16.27 17.00 8.58
CA GLU A 52 16.33 18.04 9.58
C GLU A 52 16.51 19.43 8.94
N ALA A 53 17.30 19.53 7.85
CA ALA A 53 17.48 20.77 7.11
C ALA A 53 16.26 21.15 6.26
N ASP A 54 15.60 20.15 5.64
CA ASP A 54 14.37 20.33 4.87
C ASP A 54 13.37 19.19 5.16
N PRO A 55 12.47 19.38 6.15
CA PRO A 55 11.46 18.40 6.50
C PRO A 55 10.49 18.01 5.36
N ALA A 56 10.39 18.84 4.31
CA ALA A 56 9.51 18.55 3.19
C ALA A 56 10.00 17.37 2.33
N LEU A 57 11.28 17.02 2.42
CA LEU A 57 11.86 15.85 1.74
C LEU A 57 11.29 14.51 2.23
N ILE A 58 10.57 14.49 3.36
CA ILE A 58 9.87 13.28 3.81
C ILE A 58 8.74 12.87 2.86
N TYR A 59 8.09 13.81 2.18
CA TYR A 59 6.97 13.50 1.30
C TYR A 59 7.39 12.67 0.07
N PRO A 60 8.39 13.10 -0.76
CA PRO A 60 8.86 12.28 -1.86
C PRO A 60 9.46 10.94 -1.41
N LEU A 61 10.07 10.86 -0.23
CA LEU A 61 10.55 9.61 0.33
C LEU A 61 9.38 8.65 0.56
N VAL A 62 8.31 9.07 1.24
CA VAL A 62 7.12 8.25 1.51
C VAL A 62 6.39 7.89 0.20
N GLU A 63 6.31 8.81 -0.76
CA GLU A 63 5.74 8.54 -2.08
C GLU A 63 6.48 7.41 -2.81
N ALA A 64 7.80 7.35 -2.71
CA ALA A 64 8.60 6.33 -3.38
C ALA A 64 8.59 4.97 -2.64
N THR A 65 8.63 4.98 -1.30
CA THR A 65 8.83 3.74 -0.51
C THR A 65 7.56 3.15 0.05
N VAL A 66 6.57 3.95 0.42
CA VAL A 66 5.36 3.49 1.13
C VAL A 66 4.14 3.44 0.22
N VAL A 67 3.91 4.49 -0.56
CA VAL A 67 2.71 4.65 -1.40
C VAL A 67 2.45 3.48 -2.36
N PRO A 68 3.46 2.85 -3.01
CA PRO A 68 3.25 1.72 -3.91
C PRO A 68 2.61 0.49 -3.25
N HIS A 69 2.71 0.36 -1.93
CA HIS A 69 2.16 -0.76 -1.16
C HIS A 69 0.73 -0.52 -0.66
N PHE A 70 0.10 0.63 -1.02
CA PHE A 70 -1.23 1.01 -0.58
C PHE A 70 -2.24 1.06 -1.73
N ASP A 71 -3.44 0.57 -1.49
CA ASP A 71 -4.57 0.65 -2.41
C ASP A 71 -5.42 1.89 -2.13
N PHE A 72 -4.92 3.06 -2.53
CA PHE A 72 -5.63 4.33 -2.27
C PHE A 72 -7.01 4.39 -2.92
N ARG A 73 -7.20 3.73 -4.08
CA ARG A 73 -8.52 3.62 -4.70
C ARG A 73 -9.50 2.86 -3.80
N LYS A 74 -9.07 1.73 -3.21
CA LYS A 74 -9.87 0.95 -2.26
C LYS A 74 -10.11 1.70 -0.96
N MET A 75 -9.10 2.40 -0.46
CA MET A 75 -9.21 3.27 0.72
C MET A 75 -10.27 4.35 0.49
N SER A 76 -10.19 5.09 -0.62
CA SER A 76 -11.15 6.12 -1.00
C SER A 76 -12.56 5.57 -1.20
N GLN A 77 -12.69 4.42 -1.88
CA GLN A 77 -13.96 3.72 -2.01
C GLN A 77 -14.58 3.38 -0.65
N SER A 78 -13.75 2.91 0.28
CA SER A 78 -14.20 2.51 1.61
C SER A 78 -14.55 3.72 2.48
N ALA A 79 -13.79 4.80 2.38
CA ALA A 79 -14.05 6.05 3.09
C ALA A 79 -15.28 6.79 2.56
N LEU A 80 -15.47 6.86 1.23
CA LEU A 80 -16.65 7.48 0.64
C LEU A 80 -17.94 6.65 0.85
N GLY A 81 -17.78 5.32 1.05
CA GLY A 81 -18.85 4.40 1.40
C GLY A 81 -19.96 4.35 0.33
N ARG A 82 -21.23 4.53 0.77
CA ARG A 82 -22.38 4.46 -0.15
C ARG A 82 -22.36 5.50 -1.27
N PHE A 83 -21.70 6.62 -1.07
CA PHE A 83 -21.63 7.69 -2.07
C PHE A 83 -20.70 7.33 -3.24
N TRP A 84 -19.79 6.38 -3.08
CA TRP A 84 -18.90 5.93 -4.17
C TRP A 84 -19.64 5.46 -5.42
N ARG A 85 -20.81 4.83 -5.25
CA ARG A 85 -21.63 4.40 -6.39
C ARG A 85 -22.27 5.54 -7.17
N LYS A 86 -22.42 6.71 -6.53
CA LYS A 86 -23.00 7.92 -7.14
C LYS A 86 -21.95 8.84 -7.75
N ALA A 87 -20.67 8.64 -7.43
CA ALA A 87 -19.57 9.44 -7.94
C ALA A 87 -19.27 9.09 -9.40
N THR A 88 -18.94 10.12 -10.21
CA THR A 88 -18.43 9.95 -11.57
C THR A 88 -17.03 9.32 -11.56
N ALA A 89 -16.51 8.96 -12.74
CA ALA A 89 -15.14 8.43 -12.86
C ALA A 89 -14.11 9.51 -12.45
N GLU A 90 -14.32 10.75 -12.88
CA GLU A 90 -13.49 11.92 -12.58
C GLU A 90 -13.49 12.23 -11.08
N GLN A 91 -14.67 12.24 -10.44
CA GLN A 91 -14.78 12.45 -8.99
C GLN A 91 -14.09 11.34 -8.20
N LYS A 92 -14.18 10.07 -8.64
CA LYS A 92 -13.47 8.95 -8.00
C LYS A 92 -11.96 9.11 -8.09
N GLN A 93 -11.46 9.55 -9.24
CA GLN A 93 -10.03 9.79 -9.42
C GLN A 93 -9.57 10.98 -8.57
N ALA A 94 -10.21 12.13 -8.70
CA ALA A 94 -9.88 13.33 -7.94
C ALA A 94 -9.92 13.09 -6.41
N LEU A 95 -10.97 12.40 -5.92
CA LEU A 95 -11.05 12.03 -4.51
C LEU A 95 -9.89 11.11 -4.09
N THR A 96 -9.53 10.16 -4.95
CA THR A 96 -8.42 9.23 -4.64
C THR A 96 -7.10 9.98 -4.53
N ASP A 97 -6.84 10.91 -5.43
CA ASP A 97 -5.60 11.70 -5.46
C ASP A 97 -5.52 12.65 -4.26
N GLU A 98 -6.61 13.37 -3.96
CA GLU A 98 -6.65 14.29 -2.82
C GLU A 98 -6.58 13.54 -1.48
N PHE A 99 -7.24 12.38 -1.36
CA PHE A 99 -7.20 11.60 -0.14
C PHE A 99 -5.81 10.95 0.07
N ARG A 100 -5.14 10.50 -0.99
CA ARG A 100 -3.75 10.04 -0.94
C ARG A 100 -2.84 11.14 -0.42
N GLN A 101 -2.91 12.34 -1.01
CA GLN A 101 -2.10 13.48 -0.57
C GLN A 101 -2.37 13.83 0.89
N LEU A 102 -3.63 13.85 1.32
CA LEU A 102 -3.98 14.12 2.71
C LEU A 102 -3.34 13.11 3.65
N LEU A 103 -3.42 11.81 3.34
CA LEU A 103 -2.84 10.78 4.19
C LEU A 103 -1.31 10.87 4.24
N VAL A 104 -0.66 11.04 3.08
CA VAL A 104 0.80 11.22 3.03
C VAL A 104 1.21 12.43 3.86
N ARG A 105 0.60 13.60 3.64
CA ARG A 105 0.94 14.83 4.38
C ARG A 105 0.69 14.73 5.88
N THR A 106 -0.40 14.05 6.27
CA THR A 106 -0.77 13.93 7.69
C THR A 106 0.15 12.96 8.44
N TYR A 107 0.56 11.85 7.81
CA TYR A 107 1.25 10.78 8.51
C TYR A 107 2.74 10.68 8.21
N ALA A 108 3.24 11.20 7.08
CA ALA A 108 4.67 11.17 6.77
C ALA A 108 5.51 11.93 7.79
N THR A 109 5.00 13.05 8.30
CA THR A 109 5.71 13.88 9.30
C THR A 109 5.96 13.14 10.61
N ALA A 110 5.17 12.12 10.94
CA ALA A 110 5.42 11.28 12.13
C ALA A 110 6.77 10.55 12.03
N LEU A 111 7.25 10.26 10.81
CA LEU A 111 8.55 9.63 10.58
C LEU A 111 9.73 10.55 10.91
N LEU A 112 9.56 11.87 10.87
CA LEU A 112 10.58 12.84 11.28
C LEU A 112 10.89 12.72 12.78
N GLY A 113 9.89 12.31 13.59
CA GLY A 113 10.05 12.04 15.02
C GLY A 113 10.67 10.67 15.34
N TYR A 114 11.06 9.89 14.33
CA TYR A 114 11.70 8.61 14.56
C TYR A 114 13.05 8.79 15.26
N SER A 115 13.22 8.13 16.41
CA SER A 115 14.41 8.20 17.27
C SER A 115 14.88 6.83 17.74
N GLY A 116 14.61 5.77 16.92
CA GLY A 116 15.03 4.40 17.23
C GLY A 116 13.92 3.51 17.78
N GLN A 117 12.64 3.92 17.66
CA GLN A 117 11.52 3.05 17.98
C GLN A 117 11.59 1.75 17.18
N GLN A 118 11.23 0.65 17.81
CA GLN A 118 11.26 -0.66 17.18
C GLN A 118 9.87 -1.08 16.72
N ILE A 119 9.78 -1.60 15.50
CA ILE A 119 8.57 -2.24 15.00
C ILE A 119 8.63 -3.73 15.34
N GLN A 120 7.74 -4.19 16.19
CA GLN A 120 7.57 -5.60 16.53
C GLN A 120 6.50 -6.18 15.57
N TYR A 121 6.91 -7.13 14.72
CA TYR A 121 6.01 -7.84 13.81
C TYR A 121 5.47 -9.08 14.50
N LEU A 122 4.16 -9.16 14.68
CA LEU A 122 3.50 -10.26 15.36
C LEU A 122 3.06 -11.34 14.36
N PRO A 123 2.86 -12.60 14.82
CA PRO A 123 2.44 -13.68 13.92
C PRO A 123 1.15 -13.35 13.16
N VAL A 124 1.16 -13.60 11.86
CA VAL A 124 0.00 -13.41 10.99
C VAL A 124 -0.73 -14.74 10.83
N GLN A 125 -2.04 -14.72 11.00
CA GLN A 125 -2.89 -15.88 10.75
C GLN A 125 -3.67 -15.66 9.45
N TYR A 126 -3.32 -16.42 8.42
CA TYR A 126 -4.09 -16.47 7.19
C TYR A 126 -3.95 -17.85 6.54
N ARG A 127 -4.90 -18.20 5.66
CA ARG A 127 -4.93 -19.46 4.93
C ARG A 127 -4.61 -19.22 3.47
N GLN A 128 -4.04 -20.21 2.82
CA GLN A 128 -3.89 -20.18 1.35
C GLN A 128 -5.26 -19.97 0.69
N GLY A 129 -5.34 -18.96 -0.18
CA GLY A 129 -6.60 -18.57 -0.86
C GLY A 129 -7.34 -17.40 -0.18
N ASP A 130 -6.96 -16.99 1.01
CA ASP A 130 -7.52 -15.79 1.62
C ASP A 130 -7.23 -14.55 0.74
N LYS A 131 -8.25 -13.72 0.58
CA LYS A 131 -8.17 -12.47 -0.19
C LYS A 131 -7.96 -11.24 0.69
N ARG A 132 -7.97 -11.42 2.00
CA ARG A 132 -7.76 -10.37 3.01
C ARG A 132 -7.01 -10.95 4.19
N VAL A 133 -6.12 -10.12 4.75
CA VAL A 133 -5.31 -10.49 5.90
C VAL A 133 -5.12 -9.28 6.81
N LEU A 134 -4.97 -9.54 8.09
CA LEU A 134 -4.52 -8.58 9.10
C LEU A 134 -3.05 -8.88 9.43
N VAL A 135 -2.18 -7.90 9.27
CA VAL A 135 -0.78 -7.96 9.70
C VAL A 135 -0.64 -7.11 10.95
N PRO A 136 -0.56 -7.73 12.14
CA PRO A 136 -0.45 -7.00 13.39
C PRO A 136 1.01 -6.60 13.66
N THR A 137 1.20 -5.36 14.11
CA THR A 137 2.49 -4.86 14.59
C THR A 137 2.32 -4.05 15.87
N ARG A 138 3.43 -3.76 16.55
CA ARG A 138 3.51 -2.83 17.67
C ARG A 138 4.72 -1.93 17.51
N ILE A 139 4.54 -0.64 17.77
CA ILE A 139 5.65 0.32 17.83
C ILE A 139 6.03 0.52 19.29
N ALA A 140 7.28 0.27 19.63
CA ALA A 140 7.81 0.36 20.99
C ALA A 140 9.01 1.31 21.03
N ASP A 141 9.05 2.21 22.00
CA ASP A 141 10.18 3.10 22.31
C ASP A 141 10.92 2.72 23.60
N GLY A 142 10.46 1.67 24.29
CA GLY A 142 11.00 1.21 25.57
C GLY A 142 10.62 2.06 26.78
N LYS A 143 9.90 3.17 26.61
CA LYS A 143 9.52 4.10 27.67
C LYS A 143 8.03 4.10 27.99
N ALA A 144 7.19 3.88 26.99
CA ALA A 144 5.74 3.83 27.10
C ALA A 144 5.21 2.45 26.64
N PRO A 145 3.95 2.09 26.96
CA PRO A 145 3.33 0.89 26.41
C PRO A 145 3.39 0.90 24.89
N PRO A 146 3.72 -0.24 24.25
CA PRO A 146 3.78 -0.32 22.78
C PRO A 146 2.44 0.02 22.13
N ILE A 147 2.49 0.85 21.09
CA ILE A 147 1.29 1.25 20.34
C ILE A 147 0.99 0.18 19.28
N PRO A 148 -0.19 -0.49 19.32
CA PRO A 148 -0.58 -1.44 18.30
C PRO A 148 -0.90 -0.71 16.99
N VAL A 149 -0.26 -1.17 15.89
CA VAL A 149 -0.52 -0.70 14.52
C VAL A 149 -0.78 -1.91 13.65
N ASN A 150 -2.01 -2.07 13.22
CA ASN A 150 -2.44 -3.22 12.44
C ASN A 150 -2.74 -2.80 11.00
N TYR A 151 -2.15 -3.51 10.05
CA TYR A 151 -2.39 -3.27 8.62
C TYR A 151 -3.42 -4.26 8.09
N ARG A 152 -4.45 -3.78 7.41
CA ARG A 152 -5.41 -4.61 6.67
C ARG A 152 -5.02 -4.62 5.22
N LEU A 153 -4.63 -5.81 4.71
CA LEU A 153 -4.25 -5.99 3.31
C LEU A 153 -5.33 -6.75 2.56
N ARG A 154 -5.39 -6.47 1.27
CA ARG A 154 -6.16 -7.24 0.31
C ARG A 154 -5.28 -7.72 -0.83
N LEU A 155 -5.57 -8.91 -1.34
CA LEU A 155 -4.94 -9.41 -2.54
C LEU A 155 -5.61 -8.74 -3.76
N ASN A 156 -4.81 -8.03 -4.54
CA ASN A 156 -5.19 -7.41 -5.79
C ASN A 156 -4.38 -8.06 -6.90
N HIS A 157 -5.03 -8.92 -7.71
CA HIS A 157 -4.34 -9.87 -8.58
C HIS A 157 -3.37 -10.73 -7.75
N GLU A 158 -2.08 -10.60 -7.93
CA GLU A 158 -1.03 -11.36 -7.23
C GLU A 158 -0.28 -10.54 -6.19
N THR A 159 -0.71 -9.29 -5.91
CA THR A 159 -0.03 -8.36 -5.00
C THR A 159 -0.91 -8.01 -3.80
N TRP A 160 -0.35 -8.13 -2.60
CA TRP A 160 -0.99 -7.64 -1.40
C TRP A 160 -0.84 -6.14 -1.27
N LEU A 161 -1.95 -5.42 -1.08
CA LEU A 161 -1.97 -3.97 -0.89
C LEU A 161 -2.72 -3.61 0.39
N VAL A 162 -2.17 -2.67 1.15
CA VAL A 162 -2.80 -2.12 2.36
C VAL A 162 -4.00 -1.26 1.96
N TYR A 163 -5.17 -1.53 2.53
CA TYR A 163 -6.38 -0.75 2.30
C TYR A 163 -6.95 -0.09 3.57
N ASP A 164 -6.38 -0.38 4.73
CA ASP A 164 -6.70 0.29 6.00
C ASP A 164 -5.56 0.11 7.00
N VAL A 165 -5.36 1.09 7.86
CA VAL A 165 -4.45 1.01 9.02
C VAL A 165 -5.26 1.27 10.28
N VAL A 166 -5.09 0.42 11.29
CA VAL A 166 -5.76 0.53 12.58
C VAL A 166 -4.70 0.86 13.63
N ILE A 167 -4.72 2.07 14.13
CA ILE A 167 -3.76 2.57 15.12
C ILE A 167 -4.48 2.66 16.47
N ASP A 168 -3.95 1.97 17.48
CA ASP A 168 -4.55 1.91 18.82
C ASP A 168 -6.07 1.62 18.80
N GLY A 169 -6.46 0.64 17.97
CA GLY A 169 -7.87 0.24 17.80
C GLY A 169 -8.69 1.13 16.86
N VAL A 170 -8.19 2.29 16.43
CA VAL A 170 -8.92 3.23 15.57
C VAL A 170 -8.56 3.01 14.10
N SER A 171 -9.52 2.58 13.28
CA SER A 171 -9.38 2.46 11.83
C SER A 171 -9.37 3.83 11.17
N LEU A 172 -8.32 4.13 10.39
CA LEU A 172 -8.24 5.37 9.61
C LEU A 172 -9.42 5.50 8.67
N ILE A 173 -9.75 4.43 7.94
CA ILE A 173 -10.85 4.44 6.97
C ILE A 173 -12.20 4.68 7.65
N THR A 174 -12.45 4.09 8.81
CA THR A 174 -13.70 4.31 9.56
C THR A 174 -13.81 5.74 10.05
N ASN A 175 -12.71 6.32 10.52
CA ASN A 175 -12.67 7.72 10.96
C ASN A 175 -12.98 8.67 9.79
N TYR A 176 -12.28 8.53 8.66
CA TYR A 176 -12.53 9.34 7.48
C TYR A 176 -13.93 9.12 6.87
N ARG A 177 -14.49 7.92 6.96
CA ARG A 177 -15.86 7.65 6.48
C ARG A 177 -16.91 8.53 7.16
N SER A 178 -16.79 8.72 8.45
CA SER A 178 -17.70 9.58 9.21
C SER A 178 -17.56 11.04 8.79
N GLN A 179 -16.34 11.53 8.62
CA GLN A 179 -16.05 12.88 8.18
C GLN A 179 -16.54 13.13 6.73
N PHE A 180 -16.22 12.21 5.81
CA PHE A 180 -16.61 12.29 4.41
C PHE A 180 -18.14 12.25 4.25
N ALA A 181 -18.82 11.37 5.01
CA ALA A 181 -20.28 11.30 4.96
C ALA A 181 -20.93 12.61 5.43
N THR A 182 -20.35 13.29 6.39
CA THR A 182 -20.84 14.60 6.87
C THR A 182 -20.61 15.67 5.80
N GLU A 183 -19.40 15.73 5.23
CA GLU A 183 -19.06 16.71 4.20
C GLU A 183 -19.87 16.52 2.93
N VAL A 184 -20.04 15.28 2.45
CA VAL A 184 -20.85 14.99 1.26
C VAL A 184 -22.33 15.37 1.46
N ARG A 185 -22.88 15.19 2.66
CA ARG A 185 -24.24 15.64 2.95
C ARG A 185 -24.38 17.16 2.92
N ARG A 186 -23.33 17.88 3.30
CA ARG A 186 -23.31 19.35 3.36
C ARG A 186 -23.07 19.99 1.98
N SER A 187 -22.11 19.50 1.22
CA SER A 187 -21.55 20.17 0.04
C SER A 187 -21.39 19.27 -1.19
N GLY A 188 -21.90 18.04 -1.14
CA GLY A 188 -21.73 17.08 -2.24
C GLY A 188 -20.33 16.50 -2.33
N ILE A 189 -20.12 15.64 -3.35
CA ILE A 189 -18.82 14.99 -3.58
C ILE A 189 -17.77 16.02 -4.02
N ASP A 190 -18.14 16.97 -4.88
CA ASP A 190 -17.23 18.02 -5.35
C ASP A 190 -16.80 18.94 -4.20
N GLY A 191 -17.72 19.25 -3.28
CA GLY A 191 -17.41 20.01 -2.07
C GLY A 191 -16.42 19.26 -1.16
N LEU A 192 -16.57 17.95 -1.01
CA LEU A 192 -15.59 17.14 -0.31
C LEU A 192 -14.20 17.19 -0.98
N ILE A 193 -14.13 17.02 -2.30
CA ILE A 193 -12.87 17.09 -3.06
C ILE A 193 -12.20 18.45 -2.87
N ALA A 194 -12.96 19.54 -3.02
CA ALA A 194 -12.46 20.90 -2.82
C ALA A 194 -11.96 21.15 -1.39
N SER A 195 -12.66 20.61 -0.38
CA SER A 195 -12.26 20.66 1.02
C SER A 195 -10.93 19.95 1.26
N LEU A 196 -10.75 18.75 0.69
CA LEU A 196 -9.49 17.99 0.76
C LEU A 196 -8.34 18.73 0.08
N ALA A 197 -8.57 19.26 -1.14
CA ALA A 197 -7.59 20.05 -1.87
C ALA A 197 -7.14 21.28 -1.07
N THR A 198 -8.07 21.94 -0.38
CA THR A 198 -7.77 23.09 0.50
C THR A 198 -6.92 22.67 1.71
N LYS A 199 -7.28 21.56 2.37
CA LYS A 199 -6.48 21.01 3.47
C LYS A 199 -5.06 20.66 3.00
N ASN A 200 -4.93 20.01 1.85
CA ASN A 200 -3.63 19.63 1.28
C ASN A 200 -2.72 20.82 0.99
N ARG A 201 -3.26 21.97 0.58
CA ARG A 201 -2.48 23.21 0.40
C ARG A 201 -2.01 23.84 1.72
N ASN A 202 -2.70 23.56 2.81
CA ASN A 202 -2.45 24.19 4.12
C ASN A 202 -1.61 23.31 5.06
N VAL A 203 -1.45 22.02 4.78
CA VAL A 203 -0.56 21.13 5.55
C VAL A 203 0.87 21.39 5.09
N GLY A 204 1.71 21.90 6.00
CA GLY A 204 3.14 22.22 5.72
C GLY A 204 3.44 23.73 5.64
N LYS A 205 2.45 24.58 6.04
CA LYS A 205 2.68 26.00 6.30
C LYS A 205 2.82 26.22 7.82
#